data_e6f8ab3b6f0771b5d69ccf0d99bde8cc
#
_entry.id   e6f8ab3b6f0771b5d69ccf0d99bde8cc
#
_cell.length_a   1.000
_cell.length_b   1.000
_cell.length_c   1.000
_cell.angle_alpha   90.00
_cell.angle_beta   90.00
_cell.angle_gamma   90.00
#
_symmetry.space_group_name_H-M   'P 1'
#
loop_
_entity.id
_entity.type
_entity.pdbx_description
1 polymer ?
#
loop_
_entity_poly.entity_id
_entity_poly.type
_entity_poly.pdbx_seq_one_letter_code
_entity_poly.pdbx_strand_id
1 'polypeptide(L)'
;MLGCVGLLLALTACQAGTGNSADSNKAAEQKIAISSEAAISTMEPHTAGDTTSTLVMNQVYEGLYVLGKEDELELGVAAEEPAISEDETVYTFKIREDAKWSNDDPVTANDFVYAWQQVASPKSGSIHQALFFDVIKNAKEIALEGADVNTLGVKALDDKTLEITLERPTPYFKSLLSFPVLFPQNEKYIKEQGDKYATDAEHLIYNGPFKLKEWDNASSDDWTYEKNDTYWDAEKVKLSEAKVSVIKSPTTAVNLFDSNELDVVNKLSGEFIPGYVDNPAFLSIPQFVTYFLKMNSVRDGKENPALANNNIRKALAQAFDKESFVKEVLQDQSTATDQVIPPGQTIAPDGTDFTKLAAKKNNYLTYDTAKAKEFWEKGKKEIGLDKIKLEFLTDDTDSAKKAAEFFQFQLEENLDGLEVNVTQVPFTIRVDRDQTRDYDLELSGWGTDYRDLLL
;
A
#
# COMPACT_ATOMS: atom_id res chain seq x y z
N MET A 1 -28.43 21.38 10.77
CA MET A 1 -28.39 22.78 11.25
C MET A 1 -27.24 22.93 12.22
N LEU A 2 -26.49 23.96 12.07
CA LEU A 2 -25.22 24.41 12.69
C LEU A 2 -23.98 23.91 11.95
N GLY A 3 -23.10 24.69 11.39
CA GLY A 3 -22.92 26.16 11.47
C GLY A 3 -21.39 26.32 11.34
N CYS A 4 -20.92 26.67 10.10
CA CYS A 4 -19.52 27.02 9.85
C CYS A 4 -19.11 28.24 10.67
N VAL A 5 -18.02 28.10 11.45
CA VAL A 5 -17.31 29.31 11.98
C VAL A 5 -15.88 29.23 11.42
N GLY A 6 -15.64 30.09 10.43
CA GLY A 6 -14.30 30.40 9.97
C GLY A 6 -13.58 31.28 10.98
N LEU A 7 -12.36 30.88 11.35
CA LEU A 7 -11.47 31.71 12.15
C LEU A 7 -10.46 32.39 11.24
N LEU A 8 -10.69 33.67 10.96
CA LEU A 8 -9.71 34.57 10.36
C LEU A 8 -8.73 35.04 11.45
N LEU A 9 -7.48 34.59 11.35
CA LEU A 9 -6.38 35.20 12.10
C LEU A 9 -5.76 36.30 11.26
N ALA A 10 -6.07 37.55 11.64
CA ALA A 10 -5.40 38.72 11.12
C ALA A 10 -4.08 38.94 11.87
N LEU A 11 -2.96 38.77 11.19
CA LEU A 11 -1.65 39.25 11.65
C LEU A 11 -1.44 40.67 11.10
N THR A 12 -1.58 41.65 11.98
CA THR A 12 -1.13 43.01 11.72
C THR A 12 0.36 43.12 12.06
N ALA A 13 1.18 43.30 11.04
CA ALA A 13 2.54 43.81 11.19
C ALA A 13 2.63 45.17 10.46
N CYS A 14 2.68 46.26 11.23
CA CYS A 14 3.03 47.58 10.72
C CYS A 14 4.55 47.66 10.50
N GLN A 15 4.95 47.92 9.25
CA GLN A 15 6.20 48.67 9.03
C GLN A 15 6.05 49.53 7.78
N ALA A 16 6.15 50.85 8.00
CA ALA A 16 6.15 51.84 6.95
C ALA A 16 7.49 51.85 6.20
N GLY A 17 7.43 51.74 4.90
CA GLY A 17 8.54 51.92 3.98
C GLY A 17 8.00 52.22 2.60
N THR A 18 8.13 53.52 2.20
CA THR A 18 7.76 54.02 0.86
C THR A 18 8.65 53.43 -0.23
N GLY A 19 8.05 52.76 -1.21
CA GLY A 19 8.73 52.30 -2.42
C GLY A 19 7.74 51.70 -3.40
N ASN A 20 7.47 52.46 -4.46
CA ASN A 20 6.66 52.07 -5.62
C ASN A 20 7.20 50.80 -6.29
N SER A 21 6.40 49.76 -6.45
CA SER A 21 6.45 48.84 -7.58
C SER A 21 5.21 47.99 -7.58
N ALA A 22 4.40 48.12 -8.61
CA ALA A 22 3.42 47.14 -9.01
C ALA A 22 4.22 45.87 -9.45
N ASP A 23 4.14 44.79 -8.71
CA ASP A 23 4.26 43.46 -9.31
C ASP A 23 3.78 42.34 -8.37
N SER A 24 2.95 41.48 -8.98
CA SER A 24 2.71 40.08 -8.64
C SER A 24 2.26 39.75 -7.20
N ASN A 25 0.96 39.58 -7.03
CA ASN A 25 0.37 38.57 -6.16
C ASN A 25 0.74 37.17 -6.70
N LYS A 26 2.01 36.79 -6.67
CA LYS A 26 2.36 35.35 -6.63
C LYS A 26 2.04 34.91 -5.20
N ALA A 27 1.02 34.08 -5.03
CA ALA A 27 0.86 33.34 -3.79
C ALA A 27 2.24 32.72 -3.44
N ALA A 28 2.65 32.86 -2.17
CA ALA A 28 3.89 32.23 -1.73
C ALA A 28 3.83 30.75 -2.07
N GLU A 29 4.92 30.21 -2.64
CA GLU A 29 5.05 28.78 -2.92
C GLU A 29 4.80 28.00 -1.63
N GLN A 30 3.85 27.06 -1.68
CA GLN A 30 3.52 26.22 -0.53
C GLN A 30 4.39 24.97 -0.62
N LYS A 31 5.30 24.82 0.33
CA LYS A 31 6.20 23.67 0.46
C LYS A 31 5.99 23.00 1.80
N ILE A 32 6.13 21.68 1.85
CA ILE A 32 6.06 20.90 3.09
C ILE A 32 7.17 19.86 3.14
N ALA A 33 7.57 19.49 4.36
CA ALA A 33 8.52 18.41 4.65
C ALA A 33 7.79 17.28 5.40
N ILE A 34 7.94 16.05 4.93
CA ILE A 34 7.21 14.86 5.40
C ILE A 34 8.20 13.76 5.75
N SER A 35 7.97 13.01 6.84
CA SER A 35 8.72 11.78 7.12
C SER A 35 8.10 10.56 6.45
N SER A 36 8.93 9.59 6.08
CA SER A 36 8.55 8.21 5.75
C SER A 36 9.36 7.24 6.58
N GLU A 37 8.80 6.08 6.97
CA GLU A 37 9.58 5.03 7.64
C GLU A 37 10.33 4.14 6.65
N ALA A 38 9.92 4.14 5.37
CA ALA A 38 10.44 3.25 4.34
C ALA A 38 10.76 4.00 3.03
N ALA A 39 11.75 3.50 2.30
CA ALA A 39 12.09 3.95 0.95
C ALA A 39 11.12 3.40 -0.10
N ILE A 40 11.12 4.02 -1.28
CA ILE A 40 10.39 3.51 -2.46
C ILE A 40 11.11 2.24 -2.95
N SER A 41 10.42 1.11 -3.01
CA SER A 41 11.00 -0.14 -3.50
C SER A 41 11.01 -0.21 -5.03
N THR A 42 9.98 0.30 -5.66
CA THR A 42 9.82 0.34 -7.11
C THR A 42 8.82 1.41 -7.54
N MET A 43 9.03 1.96 -8.75
CA MET A 43 8.05 2.81 -9.42
C MET A 43 7.42 2.14 -10.66
N GLU A 44 7.54 0.82 -10.75
CA GLU A 44 6.92 0.00 -11.79
C GLU A 44 5.53 -0.47 -11.31
N PRO A 45 4.41 0.08 -11.85
CA PRO A 45 3.07 -0.16 -11.28
C PRO A 45 2.64 -1.62 -11.26
N HIS A 46 3.03 -2.41 -12.26
CA HIS A 46 2.60 -3.80 -12.35
C HIS A 46 3.34 -4.74 -11.40
N THR A 47 4.50 -4.36 -10.86
CA THR A 47 5.28 -5.17 -9.90
C THR A 47 5.29 -4.64 -8.48
N ALA A 48 4.81 -3.40 -8.27
CA ALA A 48 4.76 -2.79 -6.94
C ALA A 48 3.87 -3.61 -5.99
N GLY A 49 4.44 -4.04 -4.88
CA GLY A 49 3.74 -4.87 -3.88
C GLY A 49 3.84 -4.33 -2.46
N ASP A 50 4.22 -3.09 -2.30
CA ASP A 50 4.37 -2.45 -1.00
C ASP A 50 3.61 -1.12 -0.90
N THR A 51 3.24 -0.77 0.33
CA THR A 51 2.44 0.42 0.62
C THR A 51 3.16 1.72 0.26
N THR A 52 4.48 1.82 0.51
CA THR A 52 5.23 3.06 0.24
C THR A 52 5.23 3.38 -1.25
N SER A 53 5.61 2.41 -2.09
CA SER A 53 5.57 2.55 -3.56
C SER A 53 4.16 2.90 -4.05
N THR A 54 3.13 2.21 -3.55
CA THR A 54 1.72 2.46 -3.90
C THR A 54 1.28 3.88 -3.53
N LEU A 55 1.62 4.36 -2.33
CA LEU A 55 1.31 5.73 -1.92
C LEU A 55 2.00 6.77 -2.79
N VAL A 56 3.26 6.55 -3.16
CA VAL A 56 3.98 7.44 -4.09
C VAL A 56 3.34 7.44 -5.47
N MET A 57 3.00 6.27 -5.99
CA MET A 57 2.34 6.15 -7.29
C MET A 57 1.02 6.91 -7.35
N ASN A 58 0.23 6.89 -6.28
CA ASN A 58 -1.02 7.67 -6.18
C ASN A 58 -0.80 9.19 -6.18
N GLN A 59 0.42 9.68 -5.94
CA GLN A 59 0.73 11.11 -6.03
C GLN A 59 1.22 11.51 -7.42
N VAL A 60 1.79 10.58 -8.19
CA VAL A 60 2.45 10.90 -9.45
C VAL A 60 1.76 10.30 -10.68
N TYR A 61 0.87 9.35 -10.46
CA TYR A 61 0.02 8.75 -11.52
C TYR A 61 -1.46 8.91 -11.18
N GLU A 62 -2.29 8.77 -12.18
CA GLU A 62 -3.74 8.79 -12.05
C GLU A 62 -4.41 7.76 -12.95
N GLY A 63 -5.35 7.00 -12.39
CA GLY A 63 -6.17 6.01 -13.08
C GLY A 63 -7.50 6.56 -13.58
N LEU A 64 -8.40 5.67 -14.01
CA LEU A 64 -9.78 6.06 -14.39
C LEU A 64 -10.52 6.66 -13.19
N TYR A 65 -10.31 6.09 -12.00
CA TYR A 65 -10.79 6.60 -10.73
C TYR A 65 -9.62 6.85 -9.79
N VAL A 66 -9.84 7.72 -8.81
CA VAL A 66 -8.97 7.97 -7.66
C VAL A 66 -9.77 7.85 -6.38
N LEU A 67 -9.08 7.64 -5.25
CA LEU A 67 -9.70 7.72 -3.93
C LEU A 67 -9.66 9.17 -3.44
N GLY A 68 -10.83 9.75 -3.26
CA GLY A 68 -11.00 11.06 -2.67
C GLY A 68 -11.02 11.02 -1.14
N LYS A 69 -11.57 12.06 -0.54
CA LYS A 69 -11.71 12.14 0.92
C LYS A 69 -12.64 11.04 1.42
N GLU A 70 -12.26 10.39 2.53
CA GLU A 70 -13.03 9.31 3.16
C GLU A 70 -13.18 8.06 2.26
N ASP A 71 -12.18 7.83 1.38
CA ASP A 71 -12.13 6.72 0.43
C ASP A 71 -13.31 6.68 -0.56
N GLU A 72 -13.95 7.83 -0.81
CA GLU A 72 -14.96 7.94 -1.86
C GLU A 72 -14.29 7.86 -3.24
N LEU A 73 -14.93 7.15 -4.19
CA LEU A 73 -14.44 7.08 -5.56
C LEU A 73 -14.76 8.39 -6.31
N GLU A 74 -13.71 9.03 -6.80
CA GLU A 74 -13.80 10.21 -7.65
C GLU A 74 -13.27 9.88 -9.05
N LEU A 75 -13.79 10.57 -10.07
CA LEU A 75 -13.30 10.44 -11.42
C LEU A 75 -11.90 11.05 -11.54
N GLY A 76 -10.94 10.24 -11.96
CA GLY A 76 -9.60 10.66 -12.34
C GLY A 76 -9.53 11.07 -13.82
N VAL A 77 -8.74 10.34 -14.64
CA VAL A 77 -8.66 10.62 -16.08
C VAL A 77 -9.93 10.24 -16.85
N ALA A 78 -10.89 9.55 -16.23
CA ALA A 78 -12.22 9.36 -16.82
C ALA A 78 -12.98 10.69 -16.84
N ALA A 79 -13.50 11.08 -18.01
CA ALA A 79 -14.22 12.34 -18.17
C ALA A 79 -15.61 12.32 -17.55
N GLU A 80 -16.23 11.14 -17.47
CA GLU A 80 -17.58 10.88 -16.98
C GLU A 80 -17.72 9.44 -16.50
N GLU A 81 -18.81 9.11 -15.82
CA GLU A 81 -19.16 7.74 -15.49
C GLU A 81 -19.29 6.88 -16.75
N PRO A 82 -18.84 5.60 -16.70
CA PRO A 82 -18.87 4.72 -17.87
C PRO A 82 -20.29 4.38 -18.30
N ALA A 83 -20.48 4.20 -19.61
CA ALA A 83 -21.64 3.47 -20.10
C ALA A 83 -21.48 1.98 -19.76
N ILE A 84 -22.52 1.38 -19.17
CA ILE A 84 -22.51 -0.02 -18.70
C ILE A 84 -23.58 -0.79 -19.46
N SER A 85 -23.25 -1.99 -19.97
CA SER A 85 -24.20 -2.88 -20.63
C SER A 85 -25.29 -3.37 -19.67
N GLU A 86 -26.42 -3.83 -20.21
CA GLU A 86 -27.56 -4.33 -19.40
C GLU A 86 -27.20 -5.54 -18.53
N ASP A 87 -26.22 -6.35 -18.94
CA ASP A 87 -25.70 -7.49 -18.20
C ASP A 87 -24.52 -7.14 -17.28
N GLU A 88 -24.20 -5.84 -17.15
CA GLU A 88 -23.14 -5.31 -16.30
C GLU A 88 -21.74 -5.92 -16.55
N THR A 89 -21.50 -6.43 -17.77
CA THR A 89 -20.21 -7.04 -18.13
C THR A 89 -19.36 -6.18 -19.05
N VAL A 90 -19.91 -5.16 -19.72
CA VAL A 90 -19.14 -4.25 -20.58
C VAL A 90 -19.23 -2.83 -20.07
N TYR A 91 -18.06 -2.22 -19.86
CA TYR A 91 -17.88 -0.84 -19.41
C TYR A 91 -17.19 -0.04 -20.50
N THR A 92 -17.76 1.09 -20.89
CA THR A 92 -17.14 2.00 -21.88
C THR A 92 -16.86 3.33 -21.22
N PHE A 93 -15.57 3.65 -21.08
CA PHE A 93 -15.08 4.89 -20.50
C PHE A 93 -14.69 5.90 -21.57
N LYS A 94 -14.92 7.19 -21.29
CA LYS A 94 -14.36 8.32 -22.01
C LYS A 94 -13.20 8.89 -21.20
N ILE A 95 -12.03 8.99 -21.83
CA ILE A 95 -10.83 9.60 -21.26
C ILE A 95 -10.87 11.11 -21.53
N ARG A 96 -10.50 11.91 -20.55
CA ARG A 96 -10.43 13.38 -20.67
C ARG A 96 -9.58 13.80 -21.85
N GLU A 97 -10.05 14.75 -22.64
CA GLU A 97 -9.30 15.30 -23.79
C GLU A 97 -8.03 16.03 -23.35
N ASP A 98 -8.05 16.65 -22.17
CA ASP A 98 -6.96 17.42 -21.58
C ASP A 98 -6.02 16.60 -20.68
N ALA A 99 -6.31 15.31 -20.44
CA ALA A 99 -5.39 14.43 -19.73
C ALA A 99 -4.11 14.20 -20.53
N LYS A 100 -2.96 14.52 -19.90
CA LYS A 100 -1.64 14.47 -20.52
C LYS A 100 -0.61 13.81 -19.60
N TRP A 101 0.40 13.26 -20.23
CA TRP A 101 1.66 12.91 -19.59
C TRP A 101 2.54 14.16 -19.37
N SER A 102 3.51 14.05 -18.48
CA SER A 102 4.41 15.16 -18.12
C SER A 102 5.35 15.62 -19.28
N ASN A 103 5.38 14.89 -20.39
CA ASN A 103 6.07 15.25 -21.64
C ASN A 103 5.12 15.85 -22.69
N ASP A 104 3.89 16.23 -22.31
CA ASP A 104 2.79 16.73 -23.15
C ASP A 104 2.15 15.68 -24.10
N ASP A 105 2.59 14.43 -24.13
CA ASP A 105 1.88 13.36 -24.85
C ASP A 105 0.47 13.19 -24.24
N PRO A 106 -0.59 12.94 -25.03
CA PRO A 106 -1.92 12.71 -24.49
C PRO A 106 -1.97 11.37 -23.74
N VAL A 107 -2.73 11.30 -22.64
CA VAL A 107 -3.14 10.01 -22.06
C VAL A 107 -4.22 9.39 -22.95
N THR A 108 -4.02 8.16 -23.37
CA THR A 108 -4.88 7.46 -24.33
C THR A 108 -5.44 6.16 -23.80
N ALA A 109 -6.48 5.63 -24.45
CA ALA A 109 -7.02 4.30 -24.15
C ALA A 109 -5.98 3.19 -24.40
N ASN A 110 -5.03 3.39 -25.33
CA ASN A 110 -3.96 2.44 -25.59
C ASN A 110 -2.97 2.34 -24.41
N ASP A 111 -2.79 3.39 -23.62
CA ASP A 111 -1.94 3.35 -22.43
C ASP A 111 -2.51 2.40 -21.35
N PHE A 112 -3.84 2.32 -21.24
CA PHE A 112 -4.52 1.34 -20.38
C PHE A 112 -4.43 -0.08 -20.94
N VAL A 113 -4.65 -0.25 -22.25
CA VAL A 113 -4.54 -1.56 -22.92
C VAL A 113 -3.14 -2.13 -22.70
N TYR A 114 -2.12 -1.31 -22.94
CA TYR A 114 -0.72 -1.71 -22.73
C TYR A 114 -0.45 -2.10 -21.29
N ALA A 115 -0.81 -1.23 -20.31
CA ALA A 115 -0.58 -1.48 -18.89
C ALA A 115 -1.21 -2.80 -18.44
N TRP A 116 -2.48 -3.05 -18.77
CA TRP A 116 -3.20 -4.24 -18.34
C TRP A 116 -2.70 -5.52 -19.01
N GLN A 117 -2.22 -5.41 -20.25
CA GLN A 117 -1.55 -6.52 -20.95
C GLN A 117 -0.23 -6.89 -20.27
N GLN A 118 0.52 -5.92 -19.71
CA GLN A 118 1.72 -6.21 -18.92
C GLN A 118 1.35 -7.01 -17.65
N VAL A 119 0.31 -6.62 -16.91
CA VAL A 119 -0.16 -7.36 -15.73
C VAL A 119 -0.62 -8.77 -16.09
N ALA A 120 -1.45 -8.93 -17.12
CA ALA A 120 -1.99 -10.22 -17.54
C ALA A 120 -0.95 -11.17 -18.16
N SER A 121 0.19 -10.66 -18.61
CA SER A 121 1.24 -11.45 -19.26
C SER A 121 1.73 -12.61 -18.36
N PRO A 122 1.99 -13.83 -18.90
CA PRO A 122 2.58 -14.93 -18.14
C PRO A 122 3.94 -14.61 -17.51
N LYS A 123 4.62 -13.57 -18.03
CA LYS A 123 5.93 -13.11 -17.55
C LYS A 123 5.85 -11.85 -16.68
N SER A 124 4.65 -11.46 -16.29
CA SER A 124 4.40 -10.21 -15.56
C SER A 124 5.26 -10.07 -14.29
N GLY A 125 5.42 -11.14 -13.51
CA GLY A 125 5.98 -11.05 -12.16
C GLY A 125 5.10 -10.29 -11.16
N SER A 126 3.91 -9.83 -11.57
CA SER A 126 2.99 -9.09 -10.71
C SER A 126 2.35 -9.97 -9.65
N ILE A 127 2.47 -9.57 -8.39
CA ILE A 127 1.74 -10.21 -7.28
C ILE A 127 0.23 -9.95 -7.37
N HIS A 128 -0.17 -8.90 -8.11
CA HIS A 128 -1.57 -8.49 -8.30
C HIS A 128 -2.24 -9.14 -9.50
N GLN A 129 -1.54 -10.01 -10.25
CA GLN A 129 -2.10 -10.67 -11.42
C GLN A 129 -3.43 -11.39 -11.12
N ALA A 130 -3.55 -11.96 -9.92
CA ALA A 130 -4.77 -12.64 -9.47
C ALA A 130 -5.99 -11.72 -9.35
N LEU A 131 -5.83 -10.40 -9.18
CA LEU A 131 -6.95 -9.44 -9.18
C LEU A 131 -7.68 -9.39 -10.53
N PHE A 132 -7.00 -9.75 -11.61
CA PHE A 132 -7.58 -9.81 -12.95
C PHE A 132 -8.38 -11.10 -13.19
N PHE A 133 -8.07 -12.18 -12.45
CA PHE A 133 -8.73 -13.47 -12.64
C PHE A 133 -10.21 -13.38 -12.25
N ASP A 134 -11.06 -14.03 -13.04
CA ASP A 134 -12.52 -14.02 -12.86
C ASP A 134 -13.16 -12.62 -12.86
N VAL A 135 -12.37 -11.56 -13.14
CA VAL A 135 -12.82 -10.16 -13.29
C VAL A 135 -12.69 -9.73 -14.75
N ILE A 136 -11.47 -9.62 -15.26
CA ILE A 136 -11.24 -9.19 -16.65
C ILE A 136 -11.26 -10.41 -17.57
N LYS A 137 -12.06 -10.32 -18.63
CA LYS A 137 -12.22 -11.42 -19.58
C LYS A 137 -10.88 -11.93 -20.11
N ASN A 138 -10.72 -13.26 -20.15
CA ASN A 138 -9.54 -14.01 -20.61
C ASN A 138 -8.25 -13.76 -19.77
N ALA A 139 -8.27 -13.00 -18.70
CA ALA A 139 -7.04 -12.69 -17.94
C ALA A 139 -6.38 -13.94 -17.37
N LYS A 140 -7.18 -14.88 -16.86
CA LYS A 140 -6.70 -16.14 -16.28
C LYS A 140 -6.08 -17.06 -17.30
N GLU A 141 -6.70 -17.22 -18.46
CA GLU A 141 -6.23 -18.05 -19.57
C GLU A 141 -4.91 -17.49 -20.13
N ILE A 142 -4.79 -16.15 -20.22
CA ILE A 142 -3.54 -15.50 -20.63
C ILE A 142 -2.43 -15.79 -19.62
N ALA A 143 -2.69 -15.53 -18.35
CA ALA A 143 -1.68 -15.62 -17.30
C ALA A 143 -1.19 -17.05 -17.06
N LEU A 144 -2.11 -18.01 -17.00
CA LEU A 144 -1.83 -19.40 -16.56
C LEU A 144 -1.66 -20.37 -17.72
N GLU A 145 -2.32 -20.14 -18.85
CA GLU A 145 -2.33 -21.06 -20.00
C GLU A 145 -1.55 -20.53 -21.20
N GLY A 146 -1.10 -19.24 -21.14
CA GLY A 146 -0.34 -18.61 -22.20
C GLY A 146 -1.16 -18.26 -23.43
N ALA A 147 -2.46 -17.97 -23.27
CA ALA A 147 -3.29 -17.46 -24.36
C ALA A 147 -2.76 -16.11 -24.89
N ASP A 148 -3.19 -15.73 -26.09
CA ASP A 148 -2.76 -14.46 -26.70
C ASP A 148 -3.21 -13.26 -25.85
N VAL A 149 -2.28 -12.45 -25.42
CA VAL A 149 -2.51 -11.25 -24.60
C VAL A 149 -3.47 -10.25 -25.26
N ASN A 150 -3.56 -10.24 -26.58
CA ASN A 150 -4.49 -9.40 -27.32
C ASN A 150 -5.96 -9.82 -27.17
N THR A 151 -6.23 -10.97 -26.55
CA THR A 151 -7.59 -11.44 -26.24
C THR A 151 -8.09 -10.95 -24.90
N LEU A 152 -7.26 -10.22 -24.12
CA LEU A 152 -7.66 -9.62 -22.87
C LEU A 152 -8.88 -8.71 -23.04
N GLY A 153 -9.81 -8.78 -22.11
CA GLY A 153 -11.05 -7.99 -22.10
C GLY A 153 -10.83 -6.47 -21.93
N VAL A 154 -9.85 -5.90 -22.60
CA VAL A 154 -9.58 -4.45 -22.62
C VAL A 154 -9.27 -4.02 -24.05
N LYS A 155 -9.88 -2.92 -24.53
CA LYS A 155 -9.72 -2.48 -25.91
C LYS A 155 -9.87 -0.98 -26.06
N ALA A 156 -8.96 -0.34 -26.79
CA ALA A 156 -9.12 1.01 -27.27
C ALA A 156 -10.05 1.00 -28.51
N LEU A 157 -11.19 1.66 -28.42
CA LEU A 157 -12.08 1.86 -29.55
C LEU A 157 -11.60 3.04 -30.42
N ASP A 158 -11.04 4.02 -29.78
CA ASP A 158 -10.30 5.16 -30.32
C ASP A 158 -9.33 5.66 -29.22
N ASP A 159 -8.58 6.74 -29.46
CA ASP A 159 -7.58 7.25 -28.51
C ASP A 159 -8.18 7.66 -27.16
N LYS A 160 -9.47 8.03 -27.11
CA LYS A 160 -10.14 8.53 -25.90
C LYS A 160 -11.31 7.65 -25.43
N THR A 161 -11.51 6.48 -26.04
CA THR A 161 -12.57 5.56 -25.68
C THR A 161 -12.02 4.18 -25.34
N LEU A 162 -12.14 3.79 -24.07
CA LEU A 162 -11.70 2.51 -23.53
C LEU A 162 -12.91 1.61 -23.28
N GLU A 163 -12.94 0.43 -23.89
CA GLU A 163 -13.93 -0.60 -23.62
C GLU A 163 -13.29 -1.72 -22.77
N ILE A 164 -13.98 -2.10 -21.70
CA ILE A 164 -13.54 -3.14 -20.78
C ILE A 164 -14.64 -4.20 -20.72
N THR A 165 -14.29 -5.45 -20.93
CA THR A 165 -15.18 -6.60 -20.83
C THR A 165 -14.81 -7.46 -19.63
N LEU A 166 -15.75 -7.71 -18.74
CA LEU A 166 -15.61 -8.55 -17.57
C LEU A 166 -16.02 -9.99 -17.88
N GLU A 167 -15.50 -10.95 -17.10
CA GLU A 167 -15.96 -12.36 -17.14
C GLU A 167 -17.38 -12.51 -16.60
N ARG A 168 -17.75 -11.68 -15.63
CA ARG A 168 -19.05 -11.66 -14.96
C ARG A 168 -19.33 -10.29 -14.36
N PRO A 169 -20.57 -9.97 -14.03
CA PRO A 169 -20.91 -8.78 -13.27
C PRO A 169 -20.09 -8.73 -11.97
N THR A 170 -19.35 -7.64 -11.77
CA THR A 170 -18.42 -7.45 -10.64
C THR A 170 -18.73 -6.13 -9.96
N PRO A 171 -19.53 -6.11 -8.89
CA PRO A 171 -19.98 -4.86 -8.25
C PRO A 171 -18.87 -3.93 -7.79
N TYR A 172 -17.72 -4.48 -7.37
CA TYR A 172 -16.54 -3.75 -6.88
C TYR A 172 -15.58 -3.31 -8.00
N PHE A 173 -15.90 -3.57 -9.27
CA PHE A 173 -14.98 -3.30 -10.38
C PHE A 173 -14.52 -1.85 -10.45
N LYS A 174 -15.41 -0.88 -10.21
CA LYS A 174 -15.01 0.53 -10.20
C LYS A 174 -13.97 0.84 -9.11
N SER A 175 -14.10 0.23 -7.94
CA SER A 175 -13.15 0.40 -6.84
C SER A 175 -11.76 -0.12 -7.21
N LEU A 176 -11.66 -1.22 -7.97
CA LEU A 176 -10.38 -1.72 -8.48
C LEU A 176 -9.66 -0.69 -9.35
N LEU A 177 -10.40 0.13 -10.10
CA LEU A 177 -9.84 1.09 -11.06
C LEU A 177 -9.11 2.27 -10.41
N SER A 178 -9.18 2.41 -9.09
CA SER A 178 -8.37 3.37 -8.32
C SER A 178 -7.04 2.80 -7.83
N PHE A 179 -6.74 1.54 -8.12
CA PHE A 179 -5.52 0.88 -7.69
C PHE A 179 -4.40 1.04 -8.73
N PRO A 180 -3.16 1.43 -8.32
CA PRO A 180 -2.09 1.78 -9.25
C PRO A 180 -1.71 0.71 -10.28
N VAL A 181 -1.89 -0.58 -9.98
CA VAL A 181 -1.66 -1.67 -10.94
C VAL A 181 -2.53 -1.56 -12.20
N LEU A 182 -3.65 -0.83 -12.11
CA LEU A 182 -4.61 -0.59 -13.20
C LEU A 182 -4.45 0.80 -13.85
N PHE A 183 -3.45 1.58 -13.42
CA PHE A 183 -3.19 2.90 -14.00
C PHE A 183 -2.57 2.77 -15.40
N PRO A 184 -2.72 3.81 -16.25
CA PRO A 184 -2.17 3.78 -17.61
C PRO A 184 -0.64 3.79 -17.60
N GLN A 185 -0.03 3.24 -18.64
CA GLN A 185 1.41 3.28 -18.87
C GLN A 185 1.70 3.69 -20.32
N ASN A 186 2.56 4.68 -20.51
CA ASN A 186 2.94 5.16 -21.85
C ASN A 186 3.92 4.18 -22.51
N GLU A 187 3.39 3.31 -23.37
CA GLU A 187 4.17 2.28 -24.07
C GLU A 187 5.37 2.86 -24.84
N LYS A 188 5.15 3.99 -25.54
CA LYS A 188 6.21 4.64 -26.35
C LYS A 188 7.37 5.05 -25.44
N TYR A 189 7.09 5.75 -24.36
CA TYR A 189 8.11 6.22 -23.42
C TYR A 189 8.85 5.04 -22.78
N ILE A 190 8.12 4.03 -22.30
CA ILE A 190 8.71 2.82 -21.69
C ILE A 190 9.68 2.14 -22.66
N LYS A 191 9.28 1.96 -23.93
CA LYS A 191 10.15 1.37 -24.96
C LYS A 191 11.38 2.23 -25.27
N GLU A 192 11.24 3.56 -25.24
CA GLU A 192 12.37 4.48 -25.44
C GLU A 192 13.36 4.43 -24.29
N GLN A 193 12.91 4.27 -23.04
CA GLN A 193 13.77 4.14 -21.86
C GLN A 193 14.41 2.75 -21.75
N GLY A 194 13.73 1.70 -22.22
CA GLY A 194 14.21 0.32 -22.12
C GLY A 194 14.51 -0.07 -20.66
N ASP A 195 15.68 -0.66 -20.42
CA ASP A 195 16.10 -1.13 -19.08
C ASP A 195 16.28 -0.02 -18.04
N LYS A 196 16.21 1.25 -18.46
CA LYS A 196 16.31 2.39 -17.53
C LYS A 196 14.95 2.81 -16.98
N TYR A 197 13.85 2.38 -17.59
CA TYR A 197 12.52 2.74 -17.11
C TYR A 197 12.36 2.37 -15.63
N ALA A 198 11.81 3.30 -14.86
CA ALA A 198 11.55 3.16 -13.41
C ALA A 198 12.78 2.85 -12.52
N THR A 199 14.00 3.12 -13.00
CA THR A 199 15.22 3.00 -12.17
C THR A 199 15.48 4.24 -11.31
N ASP A 200 15.03 5.40 -11.77
CA ASP A 200 15.15 6.70 -11.10
C ASP A 200 14.10 7.69 -11.61
N ALA A 201 14.01 8.87 -11.00
CA ALA A 201 13.03 9.90 -11.30
C ALA A 201 13.18 10.49 -12.73
N GLU A 202 14.37 10.46 -13.33
CA GLU A 202 14.62 11.00 -14.68
C GLU A 202 14.10 10.06 -15.77
N HIS A 203 13.97 8.76 -15.44
CA HIS A 203 13.50 7.73 -16.37
C HIS A 203 12.05 7.33 -16.10
N LEU A 204 11.24 8.28 -15.55
CA LEU A 204 9.81 8.17 -15.34
C LEU A 204 9.03 9.23 -16.09
N ILE A 205 7.76 8.96 -16.33
CA ILE A 205 6.81 9.87 -16.95
C ILE A 205 5.52 9.85 -16.10
N TYR A 206 4.88 10.98 -15.90
CA TYR A 206 3.84 11.19 -14.90
C TYR A 206 2.56 11.73 -15.54
N ASN A 207 1.41 11.31 -15.04
CA ASN A 207 0.09 11.85 -15.43
C ASN A 207 -0.76 12.29 -14.23
N GLY A 208 -0.19 12.23 -13.03
CA GLY A 208 -0.83 12.66 -11.78
C GLY A 208 -0.47 14.08 -11.37
N PRO A 209 -0.93 14.53 -10.18
CA PRO A 209 -0.77 15.90 -9.68
C PRO A 209 0.68 16.32 -9.44
N PHE A 210 1.58 15.37 -9.20
CA PHE A 210 3.00 15.62 -8.94
C PHE A 210 3.91 14.82 -9.87
N LYS A 211 5.16 15.24 -9.94
CA LYS A 211 6.29 14.52 -10.53
C LYS A 211 7.26 14.17 -9.42
N LEU A 212 7.89 13.00 -9.50
CA LEU A 212 8.95 12.60 -8.60
C LEU A 212 10.26 13.26 -9.01
N LYS A 213 11.02 13.74 -8.04
CA LYS A 213 12.37 14.31 -8.17
C LYS A 213 13.28 13.75 -7.09
N GLU A 214 14.57 13.82 -7.32
CA GLU A 214 15.60 13.46 -6.33
C GLU A 214 15.51 12.00 -5.85
N TRP A 215 14.78 11.16 -6.54
CA TRP A 215 14.77 9.72 -6.33
C TRP A 215 15.68 9.07 -7.37
N ASP A 216 16.84 8.61 -6.91
CA ASP A 216 17.91 8.07 -7.78
C ASP A 216 17.82 6.55 -7.96
N ASN A 217 17.17 5.84 -7.01
CA ASN A 217 16.95 4.38 -7.06
C ASN A 217 16.21 3.90 -5.79
N ALA A 218 15.92 2.60 -5.72
CA ALA A 218 15.23 1.96 -4.60
C ALA A 218 15.95 2.03 -3.22
N SER A 219 17.17 2.52 -3.18
CA SER A 219 17.91 2.74 -1.90
C SER A 219 18.02 4.22 -1.50
N SER A 220 17.32 5.12 -2.21
CA SER A 220 17.29 6.54 -1.84
C SER A 220 16.54 6.76 -0.53
N ASP A 221 17.16 7.56 0.36
CA ASP A 221 16.58 7.91 1.67
C ASP A 221 15.72 9.18 1.62
N ASP A 222 15.56 9.80 0.45
CA ASP A 222 14.68 10.95 0.23
C ASP A 222 14.18 11.01 -1.21
N TRP A 223 13.11 11.78 -1.40
CA TRP A 223 12.55 12.17 -2.69
C TRP A 223 11.72 13.42 -2.55
N THR A 224 11.45 14.07 -3.67
CA THR A 224 10.64 15.29 -3.71
C THR A 224 9.49 15.14 -4.69
N TYR A 225 8.29 15.47 -4.26
CA TYR A 225 7.14 15.70 -5.14
C TYR A 225 7.19 17.15 -5.64
N GLU A 226 7.32 17.34 -6.93
CA GLU A 226 7.21 18.64 -7.61
C GLU A 226 5.87 18.72 -8.32
N LYS A 227 5.15 19.83 -8.19
CA LYS A 227 3.87 20.03 -8.89
C LYS A 227 3.99 19.75 -10.38
N ASN A 228 3.05 19.00 -10.92
CA ASN A 228 2.96 18.70 -12.35
C ASN A 228 2.06 19.72 -13.05
N ASP A 229 2.64 20.70 -13.74
CA ASP A 229 1.89 21.75 -14.42
C ASP A 229 1.12 21.24 -15.66
N THR A 230 1.43 20.03 -16.15
CA THR A 230 0.71 19.41 -17.28
C THR A 230 -0.49 18.57 -16.80
N TYR A 231 -0.66 18.39 -15.50
CA TYR A 231 -1.80 17.69 -14.92
C TYR A 231 -3.10 18.41 -15.27
N TRP A 232 -4.13 17.67 -15.69
CA TRP A 232 -5.40 18.24 -16.16
C TRP A 232 -6.10 19.11 -15.08
N ASP A 233 -5.93 18.80 -13.80
CA ASP A 233 -6.51 19.56 -12.67
C ASP A 233 -5.44 20.30 -11.85
N ALA A 234 -4.36 20.74 -12.49
CA ALA A 234 -3.24 21.42 -11.84
C ALA A 234 -3.65 22.68 -11.04
N GLU A 235 -4.76 23.33 -11.40
CA GLU A 235 -5.26 24.53 -10.70
C GLU A 235 -5.70 24.22 -9.26
N LYS A 236 -6.15 22.98 -8.98
CA LYS A 236 -6.52 22.56 -7.63
C LYS A 236 -5.31 22.17 -6.78
N VAL A 237 -4.18 21.84 -7.39
CA VAL A 237 -2.95 21.50 -6.67
C VAL A 237 -2.33 22.75 -6.10
N LYS A 238 -2.35 22.92 -4.77
CA LYS A 238 -1.85 24.12 -4.07
C LYS A 238 -0.39 24.01 -3.66
N LEU A 239 0.06 22.82 -3.29
CA LEU A 239 1.46 22.57 -2.98
C LEU A 239 2.31 22.67 -4.25
N SER A 240 3.40 23.43 -4.19
CA SER A 240 4.41 23.47 -5.25
C SER A 240 5.42 22.33 -5.09
N GLU A 241 5.65 21.90 -3.85
CA GLU A 241 6.67 20.91 -3.51
C GLU A 241 6.34 20.21 -2.19
N ALA A 242 6.62 18.92 -2.11
CA ALA A 242 6.64 18.19 -0.84
C ALA A 242 7.89 17.33 -0.79
N LYS A 243 8.81 17.65 0.13
CA LYS A 243 10.02 16.85 0.36
C LYS A 243 9.71 15.74 1.35
N VAL A 244 10.08 14.51 1.00
CA VAL A 244 9.94 13.32 1.86
C VAL A 244 11.31 12.82 2.23
N SER A 245 11.54 12.53 3.53
CA SER A 245 12.76 11.95 4.04
C SER A 245 12.47 10.65 4.78
N VAL A 246 13.27 9.61 4.53
CA VAL A 246 13.17 8.31 5.22
C VAL A 246 13.80 8.43 6.60
N ILE A 247 12.98 8.36 7.63
CA ILE A 247 13.40 8.50 9.03
C ILE A 247 12.97 7.25 9.81
N LYS A 248 13.90 6.34 10.03
CA LYS A 248 13.68 5.04 10.67
C LYS A 248 13.52 5.12 12.19
N SER A 249 14.00 6.22 12.81
CA SER A 249 13.91 6.45 14.24
C SER A 249 12.73 7.35 14.58
N PRO A 250 11.70 6.87 15.30
CA PRO A 250 10.57 7.70 15.73
C PRO A 250 10.98 8.90 16.56
N THR A 251 11.98 8.75 17.43
CA THR A 251 12.54 9.86 18.23
C THR A 251 13.12 10.97 17.34
N THR A 252 13.82 10.60 16.27
CA THR A 252 14.35 11.57 15.32
C THR A 252 13.23 12.30 14.59
N ALA A 253 12.21 11.59 14.12
CA ALA A 253 11.06 12.18 13.44
C ALA A 253 10.32 13.20 14.33
N VAL A 254 10.07 12.84 15.60
CA VAL A 254 9.43 13.73 16.59
C VAL A 254 10.28 14.96 16.86
N ASN A 255 11.60 14.81 17.06
CA ASN A 255 12.50 15.95 17.30
C ASN A 255 12.53 16.92 16.11
N LEU A 256 12.54 16.40 14.87
CA LEU A 256 12.50 17.24 13.66
C LEU A 256 11.15 17.96 13.50
N PHE A 257 10.05 17.33 13.89
CA PHE A 257 8.74 17.97 13.93
C PHE A 257 8.71 19.09 14.99
N ASP A 258 9.17 18.84 16.20
CA ASP A 258 9.18 19.83 17.27
C ASP A 258 10.11 21.01 16.98
N SER A 259 11.18 20.81 16.18
CA SER A 259 12.07 21.87 15.70
C SER A 259 11.58 22.59 14.43
N ASN A 260 10.43 22.22 13.89
CA ASN A 260 9.84 22.71 12.63
C ASN A 260 10.73 22.43 11.40
N GLU A 261 11.48 21.34 11.41
CA GLU A 261 12.21 20.82 10.26
C GLU A 261 11.37 19.80 9.46
N LEU A 262 10.33 19.26 10.09
CA LEU A 262 9.26 18.50 9.46
C LEU A 262 7.90 19.19 9.71
N ASP A 263 7.05 19.22 8.71
CA ASP A 263 5.66 19.67 8.81
C ASP A 263 4.72 18.50 9.14
N VAL A 264 5.09 17.28 8.71
CA VAL A 264 4.28 16.07 8.88
C VAL A 264 5.16 14.89 9.31
N VAL A 265 4.81 14.27 10.42
CA VAL A 265 5.26 12.90 10.77
C VAL A 265 4.17 11.95 10.27
N ASN A 266 4.44 11.23 9.19
CA ASN A 266 3.43 10.40 8.51
C ASN A 266 2.90 9.27 9.41
N LYS A 267 3.76 8.72 10.28
CA LYS A 267 3.35 7.74 11.28
C LYS A 267 4.01 8.05 12.62
N LEU A 268 3.19 8.32 13.62
CA LEU A 268 3.68 8.52 14.98
C LEU A 268 3.74 7.17 15.71
N SER A 269 4.92 6.83 16.23
CA SER A 269 5.07 5.64 17.08
C SER A 269 4.24 5.75 18.35
N GLY A 270 3.62 4.65 18.79
CA GLY A 270 2.71 4.62 19.89
C GLY A 270 3.26 5.16 21.22
N GLU A 271 4.57 5.02 21.45
CA GLU A 271 5.23 5.57 22.65
C GLU A 271 5.15 7.11 22.75
N PHE A 272 4.99 7.81 21.61
CA PHE A 272 4.87 9.27 21.55
C PHE A 272 3.41 9.76 21.57
N ILE A 273 2.44 8.92 21.23
CA ILE A 273 1.01 9.30 21.16
C ILE A 273 0.52 10.00 22.44
N PRO A 274 0.85 9.52 23.67
CA PRO A 274 0.39 10.21 24.89
C PRO A 274 0.83 11.67 24.99
N GLY A 275 1.95 12.04 24.38
CA GLY A 275 2.45 13.42 24.34
C GLY A 275 1.76 14.32 23.32
N TYR A 276 1.10 13.72 22.32
CA TYR A 276 0.52 14.46 21.18
C TYR A 276 -1.01 14.31 21.06
N VAL A 277 -1.66 13.43 21.81
CA VAL A 277 -3.10 13.13 21.71
C VAL A 277 -3.99 14.37 21.85
N ASP A 278 -3.58 15.35 22.63
CA ASP A 278 -4.30 16.62 22.80
C ASP A 278 -3.79 17.74 21.83
N ASN A 279 -2.83 17.45 20.98
CA ASN A 279 -2.34 18.40 19.99
C ASN A 279 -3.35 18.50 18.83
N PRO A 280 -3.80 19.71 18.44
CA PRO A 280 -4.73 19.89 17.32
C PRO A 280 -4.24 19.35 15.97
N ALA A 281 -2.92 19.18 15.82
CA ALA A 281 -2.31 18.59 14.62
C ALA A 281 -2.27 17.05 14.65
N PHE A 282 -2.61 16.42 15.79
CA PHE A 282 -2.67 14.96 15.88
C PHE A 282 -3.91 14.44 15.16
N LEU A 283 -3.70 13.52 14.20
CA LEU A 283 -4.76 12.85 13.47
C LEU A 283 -4.71 11.36 13.77
N SER A 284 -5.81 10.79 14.24
CA SER A 284 -6.00 9.34 14.35
C SER A 284 -6.84 8.87 13.16
N ILE A 285 -6.23 8.13 12.26
CA ILE A 285 -6.87 7.66 11.02
C ILE A 285 -6.97 6.14 11.08
N PRO A 286 -8.16 5.56 11.29
CA PRO A 286 -8.35 4.12 11.25
C PRO A 286 -7.93 3.55 9.89
N GLN A 287 -7.13 2.49 9.92
CA GLN A 287 -6.69 1.79 8.72
C GLN A 287 -7.38 0.41 8.66
N PHE A 288 -7.87 0.02 7.48
CA PHE A 288 -8.36 -1.34 7.23
C PHE A 288 -7.20 -2.27 6.85
N VAL A 289 -6.26 -2.40 7.78
CA VAL A 289 -5.07 -3.26 7.64
C VAL A 289 -5.06 -4.28 8.76
N THR A 290 -4.86 -5.54 8.42
CA THR A 290 -4.60 -6.61 9.38
C THR A 290 -3.13 -7.00 9.34
N TYR A 291 -2.45 -6.90 10.48
CA TYR A 291 -1.10 -7.42 10.66
C TYR A 291 -1.18 -8.87 11.15
N PHE A 292 -0.32 -9.72 10.62
CA PHE A 292 -0.28 -11.14 10.95
C PHE A 292 1.13 -11.70 10.90
N LEU A 293 1.36 -12.75 11.70
CA LEU A 293 2.59 -13.53 11.62
C LEU A 293 2.54 -14.45 10.40
N LYS A 294 3.31 -14.12 9.37
CA LYS A 294 3.43 -14.88 8.13
C LYS A 294 4.39 -16.04 8.35
N MET A 295 4.00 -17.23 7.92
CA MET A 295 4.76 -18.47 8.09
C MET A 295 4.98 -19.11 6.72
N ASN A 296 6.23 -19.18 6.26
CA ASN A 296 6.56 -19.69 4.96
C ASN A 296 6.95 -21.17 5.02
N SER A 297 6.13 -22.04 4.44
CA SER A 297 6.39 -23.48 4.41
C SER A 297 7.33 -23.94 3.29
N VAL A 298 7.67 -23.07 2.33
CA VAL A 298 8.55 -23.37 1.20
C VAL A 298 9.52 -22.22 0.99
N ARG A 299 10.79 -22.42 1.31
CA ARG A 299 11.86 -21.45 1.12
C ARG A 299 12.83 -21.95 0.07
N ASP A 300 13.22 -21.14 -0.93
CA ASP A 300 14.12 -21.52 -2.03
C ASP A 300 13.69 -22.79 -2.75
N GLY A 301 12.40 -22.99 -2.94
CA GLY A 301 11.84 -24.19 -3.56
C GLY A 301 11.95 -25.45 -2.70
N LYS A 302 12.39 -25.35 -1.44
CA LYS A 302 12.51 -26.46 -0.49
C LYS A 302 11.47 -26.34 0.60
N GLU A 303 10.79 -27.43 0.90
CA GLU A 303 9.88 -27.50 2.03
C GLU A 303 10.62 -27.33 3.36
N ASN A 304 10.14 -26.42 4.22
CA ASN A 304 10.54 -26.32 5.61
C ASN A 304 9.69 -27.30 6.44
N PRO A 305 10.25 -28.43 6.93
CA PRO A 305 9.45 -29.47 7.59
C PRO A 305 8.68 -28.95 8.82
N ALA A 306 9.26 -27.98 9.55
CA ALA A 306 8.60 -27.38 10.70
C ALA A 306 7.37 -26.56 10.26
N LEU A 307 7.54 -25.64 9.32
CA LEU A 307 6.47 -24.75 8.88
C LEU A 307 5.46 -25.42 7.94
N ALA A 308 5.81 -26.56 7.32
CA ALA A 308 4.86 -27.42 6.61
C ALA A 308 3.93 -28.19 7.58
N ASN A 309 4.38 -28.43 8.82
CA ASN A 309 3.61 -29.17 9.81
C ASN A 309 2.50 -28.31 10.43
N ASN A 310 1.26 -28.76 10.34
CA ASN A 310 0.08 -28.03 10.83
C ASN A 310 0.08 -27.85 12.37
N ASN A 311 0.59 -28.80 13.13
CA ASN A 311 0.65 -28.68 14.59
C ASN A 311 1.69 -27.63 15.01
N ILE A 312 2.84 -27.58 14.33
CA ILE A 312 3.84 -26.52 14.56
C ILE A 312 3.25 -25.13 14.29
N ARG A 313 2.56 -24.93 13.15
CA ARG A 313 1.92 -23.62 12.85
C ARG A 313 0.86 -23.25 13.88
N LYS A 314 0.04 -24.20 14.35
CA LYS A 314 -0.93 -23.96 15.42
C LYS A 314 -0.26 -23.58 16.74
N ALA A 315 0.85 -24.22 17.07
CA ALA A 315 1.64 -23.89 18.24
C ALA A 315 2.16 -22.45 18.17
N LEU A 316 2.81 -22.09 17.06
CA LEU A 316 3.30 -20.72 16.83
C LEU A 316 2.17 -19.68 16.95
N ALA A 317 1.01 -19.95 16.35
CA ALA A 317 -0.13 -19.02 16.36
C ALA A 317 -0.73 -18.80 17.74
N GLN A 318 -0.62 -19.77 18.65
CA GLN A 318 -1.17 -19.70 20.03
C GLN A 318 -0.13 -19.33 21.09
N ALA A 319 1.14 -19.21 20.72
CA ALA A 319 2.24 -19.00 21.66
C ALA A 319 2.52 -17.55 22.01
N PHE A 320 1.89 -16.57 21.37
CA PHE A 320 2.08 -15.15 21.66
C PHE A 320 0.76 -14.43 21.98
N ASP A 321 0.85 -13.47 22.89
CA ASP A 321 -0.27 -12.66 23.36
C ASP A 321 -0.44 -11.41 22.51
N LYS A 322 -1.45 -11.40 21.64
CA LYS A 322 -1.78 -10.29 20.76
C LYS A 322 -2.23 -9.04 21.50
N GLU A 323 -2.95 -9.18 22.62
CA GLU A 323 -3.37 -8.05 23.42
C GLU A 323 -2.17 -7.34 24.05
N SER A 324 -1.22 -8.10 24.59
CA SER A 324 0.04 -7.54 25.10
C SER A 324 0.85 -6.90 23.99
N PHE A 325 0.90 -7.50 22.78
CA PHE A 325 1.59 -6.92 21.62
C PHE A 325 1.04 -5.54 21.25
N VAL A 326 -0.28 -5.44 21.11
CA VAL A 326 -0.95 -4.17 20.81
C VAL A 326 -0.71 -3.13 21.91
N LYS A 327 -0.86 -3.54 23.19
CA LYS A 327 -0.79 -2.63 24.33
C LYS A 327 0.63 -2.16 24.65
N GLU A 328 1.61 -3.04 24.51
CA GLU A 328 2.98 -2.79 25.01
C GLU A 328 3.97 -2.45 23.91
N VAL A 329 3.73 -2.93 22.67
CA VAL A 329 4.63 -2.73 21.55
C VAL A 329 4.08 -1.70 20.56
N LEU A 330 2.86 -1.89 20.05
CA LEU A 330 2.30 -0.97 19.05
C LEU A 330 1.85 0.36 19.68
N GLN A 331 1.04 0.31 20.75
CA GLN A 331 0.50 1.48 21.47
C GLN A 331 -0.19 2.52 20.58
N ASP A 332 -0.58 2.15 19.35
CA ASP A 332 -1.05 2.99 18.26
C ASP A 332 -2.57 2.95 18.07
N GLN A 333 -3.31 2.51 19.11
CA GLN A 333 -4.76 2.30 19.12
C GLN A 333 -5.24 1.13 18.23
N SER A 334 -4.34 0.32 17.71
CA SER A 334 -4.68 -0.95 17.05
C SER A 334 -5.43 -1.88 17.99
N THR A 335 -6.19 -2.82 17.45
CA THR A 335 -6.94 -3.82 18.22
C THR A 335 -6.49 -5.23 17.86
N ALA A 336 -6.32 -6.08 18.87
CA ALA A 336 -6.04 -7.49 18.64
C ALA A 336 -7.23 -8.18 17.97
N THR A 337 -6.98 -9.03 16.98
CA THR A 337 -8.02 -9.76 16.27
C THR A 337 -7.61 -11.21 16.00
N ASP A 338 -8.61 -12.09 15.90
CA ASP A 338 -8.49 -13.48 15.43
C ASP A 338 -9.04 -13.64 14.01
N GLN A 339 -9.21 -12.53 13.28
CA GLN A 339 -9.82 -12.52 11.95
C GLN A 339 -8.93 -11.82 10.93
N VAL A 340 -9.04 -12.23 9.67
CA VAL A 340 -8.31 -11.61 8.55
C VAL A 340 -8.93 -10.27 8.18
N ILE A 341 -10.27 -10.17 8.22
CA ILE A 341 -11.00 -8.93 7.90
C ILE A 341 -11.09 -8.09 9.18
N PRO A 342 -10.59 -6.85 9.19
CA PRO A 342 -10.72 -5.98 10.34
C PRO A 342 -12.16 -5.50 10.57
N PRO A 343 -12.53 -5.18 11.82
CA PRO A 343 -13.84 -4.61 12.12
C PRO A 343 -14.10 -3.32 11.37
N GLY A 344 -15.33 -3.13 10.91
CA GLY A 344 -15.76 -1.92 10.22
C GLY A 344 -15.47 -1.89 8.71
N GLN A 345 -14.62 -2.78 8.20
CA GLN A 345 -14.30 -2.84 6.77
C GLN A 345 -15.51 -3.27 5.94
N THR A 346 -16.22 -4.28 6.42
CA THR A 346 -17.30 -4.93 5.68
C THR A 346 -18.57 -4.96 6.52
N ILE A 347 -19.61 -4.31 6.02
CA ILE A 347 -20.92 -4.21 6.67
C ILE A 347 -21.96 -4.90 5.80
N ALA A 348 -22.69 -5.85 6.37
CA ALA A 348 -23.80 -6.50 5.70
C ALA A 348 -24.96 -5.52 5.42
N PRO A 349 -25.88 -5.81 4.47
CA PRO A 349 -26.99 -4.92 4.12
C PRO A 349 -27.91 -4.55 5.30
N ASP A 350 -27.93 -5.36 6.36
CA ASP A 350 -28.70 -5.09 7.58
C ASP A 350 -27.93 -4.24 8.62
N GLY A 351 -26.74 -3.74 8.27
CA GLY A 351 -25.88 -2.97 9.15
C GLY A 351 -25.01 -3.81 10.09
N THR A 352 -25.01 -5.14 9.94
CA THR A 352 -24.19 -6.03 10.77
C THR A 352 -22.75 -6.07 10.27
N ASP A 353 -21.77 -5.83 11.16
CA ASP A 353 -20.36 -6.00 10.85
C ASP A 353 -20.04 -7.48 10.55
N PHE A 354 -19.31 -7.74 9.47
CA PHE A 354 -18.96 -9.09 9.03
C PHE A 354 -18.22 -9.88 10.12
N THR A 355 -17.39 -9.22 10.92
CA THR A 355 -16.65 -9.87 11.99
C THR A 355 -17.55 -10.49 13.07
N LYS A 356 -18.81 -10.01 13.20
CA LYS A 356 -19.82 -10.56 14.08
C LYS A 356 -20.51 -11.78 13.49
N LEU A 357 -20.51 -11.92 12.16
CA LEU A 357 -21.13 -13.05 11.46
C LEU A 357 -20.18 -14.25 11.39
N ALA A 358 -18.87 -14.03 11.43
CA ALA A 358 -17.87 -15.08 11.38
C ALA A 358 -18.01 -16.02 12.58
N ALA A 359 -18.51 -17.23 12.35
CA ALA A 359 -18.66 -18.24 13.40
C ALA A 359 -17.28 -18.66 13.92
N LYS A 360 -17.05 -18.47 15.23
CA LYS A 360 -15.85 -18.92 15.95
C LYS A 360 -15.86 -20.45 16.08
N LYS A 361 -15.61 -21.17 14.99
CA LYS A 361 -15.39 -22.62 15.02
C LYS A 361 -13.89 -22.88 15.01
N ASN A 362 -13.40 -23.60 16.05
CA ASN A 362 -12.01 -24.06 16.16
C ASN A 362 -10.98 -22.93 15.97
N ASN A 363 -11.07 -21.89 16.80
CA ASN A 363 -10.13 -20.78 16.73
C ASN A 363 -8.75 -21.20 17.24
N TYR A 364 -7.80 -21.40 16.32
CA TYR A 364 -6.39 -21.68 16.60
C TYR A 364 -5.55 -20.40 16.70
N LEU A 365 -6.18 -19.24 16.67
CA LEU A 365 -5.50 -17.94 16.74
C LEU A 365 -5.59 -17.29 18.14
N THR A 366 -6.43 -17.84 19.02
CA THR A 366 -6.52 -17.35 20.41
C THR A 366 -5.29 -17.77 21.20
N TYR A 367 -4.68 -16.83 21.92
CA TYR A 367 -3.54 -17.08 22.81
C TYR A 367 -3.88 -18.15 23.86
N ASP A 368 -3.12 -19.23 23.87
CA ASP A 368 -3.28 -20.36 24.79
C ASP A 368 -1.96 -21.14 24.87
N THR A 369 -1.12 -20.80 25.83
CA THR A 369 0.21 -21.40 25.97
C THR A 369 0.17 -22.91 26.27
N ALA A 370 -0.89 -23.39 26.97
CA ALA A 370 -1.02 -24.82 27.24
C ALA A 370 -1.28 -25.63 25.96
N LYS A 371 -2.20 -25.15 25.13
CA LYS A 371 -2.44 -25.76 23.81
C LYS A 371 -1.27 -25.57 22.86
N ALA A 372 -0.61 -24.41 22.88
CA ALA A 372 0.58 -24.17 22.09
C ALA A 372 1.65 -25.24 22.38
N LYS A 373 1.94 -25.52 23.66
CA LYS A 373 2.88 -26.57 24.09
C LYS A 373 2.44 -27.96 23.64
N GLU A 374 1.15 -28.28 23.77
CA GLU A 374 0.61 -29.57 23.30
C GLU A 374 0.82 -29.77 21.80
N PHE A 375 0.45 -28.78 20.98
CA PHE A 375 0.64 -28.81 19.53
C PHE A 375 2.12 -28.84 19.16
N TRP A 376 2.96 -28.10 19.89
CA TRP A 376 4.41 -28.05 19.66
C TRP A 376 5.06 -29.42 19.81
N GLU A 377 4.82 -30.08 20.95
CA GLU A 377 5.37 -31.42 21.22
C GLU A 377 4.86 -32.47 20.22
N LYS A 378 3.58 -32.37 19.84
CA LYS A 378 3.01 -33.25 18.83
C LYS A 378 3.67 -33.01 17.47
N GLY A 379 3.84 -31.76 17.06
CA GLY A 379 4.47 -31.42 15.79
C GLY A 379 5.94 -31.85 15.72
N LYS A 380 6.74 -31.58 16.77
CA LYS A 380 8.14 -32.04 16.88
C LYS A 380 8.24 -33.55 16.72
N LYS A 381 7.36 -34.29 17.38
CA LYS A 381 7.32 -35.76 17.28
C LYS A 381 6.99 -36.25 15.87
N GLU A 382 6.05 -35.58 15.19
CA GLU A 382 5.64 -35.93 13.79
C GLU A 382 6.78 -35.73 12.80
N ILE A 383 7.60 -34.68 12.96
CA ILE A 383 8.70 -34.34 12.08
C ILE A 383 10.06 -34.94 12.54
N GLY A 384 10.12 -35.53 13.74
CA GLY A 384 11.33 -36.12 14.29
C GLY A 384 12.43 -35.14 14.67
N LEU A 385 12.07 -33.91 15.10
CA LEU A 385 13.01 -32.88 15.51
C LEU A 385 12.76 -32.47 16.97
N ASP A 386 13.81 -32.42 17.78
CA ASP A 386 13.76 -31.94 19.17
C ASP A 386 13.99 -30.42 19.25
N LYS A 387 14.74 -29.87 18.29
CA LYS A 387 15.05 -28.44 18.21
C LYS A 387 14.70 -27.91 16.81
N ILE A 388 14.12 -26.72 16.80
CA ILE A 388 13.73 -26.04 15.57
C ILE A 388 14.34 -24.65 15.57
N LYS A 389 14.97 -24.25 14.47
CA LYS A 389 15.51 -22.91 14.27
C LYS A 389 14.74 -22.25 13.13
N LEU A 390 14.25 -21.04 13.37
CA LEU A 390 13.53 -20.25 12.38
C LEU A 390 14.15 -18.86 12.28
N GLU A 391 14.22 -18.34 11.08
CA GLU A 391 14.57 -16.93 10.84
C GLU A 391 13.31 -16.08 10.93
N PHE A 392 13.38 -14.95 11.64
CA PHE A 392 12.36 -13.91 11.63
C PHE A 392 12.89 -12.71 10.83
N LEU A 393 12.38 -12.55 9.61
CA LEU A 393 12.73 -11.43 8.73
C LEU A 393 11.96 -10.18 9.15
N THR A 394 12.65 -9.03 9.24
CA THR A 394 12.04 -7.75 9.63
C THR A 394 12.80 -6.56 9.03
N ASP A 395 12.16 -5.40 9.02
CA ASP A 395 12.77 -4.13 8.61
C ASP A 395 13.81 -3.65 9.63
N ASP A 396 14.67 -2.73 9.22
CA ASP A 396 15.72 -2.12 10.05
C ASP A 396 15.24 -0.85 10.78
N THR A 397 13.92 -0.69 10.97
CA THR A 397 13.36 0.38 11.82
C THR A 397 13.34 -0.01 13.29
N ASP A 398 13.35 0.99 14.19
CA ASP A 398 13.27 0.76 15.64
C ASP A 398 11.93 0.05 16.02
N SER A 399 10.83 0.42 15.38
CA SER A 399 9.51 -0.17 15.61
C SER A 399 9.46 -1.64 15.19
N ALA A 400 10.00 -1.96 14.00
CA ALA A 400 10.06 -3.33 13.50
C ALA A 400 10.96 -4.23 14.36
N LYS A 401 12.07 -3.68 14.87
CA LYS A 401 12.93 -4.36 15.80
C LYS A 401 12.21 -4.72 17.10
N LYS A 402 11.54 -3.76 17.73
CA LYS A 402 10.75 -4.00 18.97
C LYS A 402 9.69 -5.09 18.75
N ALA A 403 9.01 -5.06 17.60
CA ALA A 403 8.02 -6.08 17.25
C ALA A 403 8.66 -7.48 17.12
N ALA A 404 9.76 -7.60 16.39
CA ALA A 404 10.46 -8.87 16.21
C ALA A 404 11.00 -9.43 17.54
N GLU A 405 11.57 -8.60 18.41
CA GLU A 405 12.05 -8.97 19.74
C GLU A 405 10.89 -9.49 20.65
N PHE A 406 9.71 -8.88 20.54
CA PHE A 406 8.52 -9.36 21.25
C PHE A 406 8.12 -10.76 20.78
N PHE A 407 8.04 -11.01 19.48
CA PHE A 407 7.71 -12.32 18.93
C PHE A 407 8.79 -13.36 19.30
N GLN A 408 10.06 -13.03 19.14
CA GLN A 408 11.18 -13.90 19.53
C GLN A 408 11.02 -14.33 20.99
N PHE A 409 10.87 -13.37 21.91
CA PHE A 409 10.74 -13.65 23.33
C PHE A 409 9.52 -14.52 23.64
N GLN A 410 8.33 -14.18 23.14
CA GLN A 410 7.09 -14.92 23.42
C GLN A 410 7.13 -16.35 22.85
N LEU A 411 7.67 -16.51 21.65
CA LEU A 411 7.73 -17.82 21.00
C LEU A 411 8.74 -18.73 21.69
N GLU A 412 9.94 -18.26 22.02
CA GLU A 412 10.99 -19.03 22.67
C GLU A 412 10.62 -19.40 24.12
N GLU A 413 9.99 -18.49 24.88
CA GLU A 413 9.53 -18.75 26.25
C GLU A 413 8.44 -19.82 26.30
N ASN A 414 7.57 -19.86 25.30
CA ASN A 414 6.41 -20.76 25.31
C ASN A 414 6.64 -22.08 24.55
N LEU A 415 7.67 -22.19 23.69
CA LEU A 415 7.88 -23.36 22.83
C LEU A 415 9.31 -23.94 23.02
N ASP A 416 9.42 -24.91 23.90
CA ASP A 416 10.71 -25.50 24.27
C ASP A 416 11.48 -26.09 23.06
N GLY A 417 12.75 -25.69 22.95
CA GLY A 417 13.62 -26.08 21.84
C GLY A 417 13.43 -25.26 20.54
N LEU A 418 12.62 -24.20 20.55
CA LEU A 418 12.60 -23.21 19.47
C LEU A 418 13.73 -22.19 19.66
N GLU A 419 14.37 -21.83 18.56
CA GLU A 419 15.34 -20.73 18.44
C GLU A 419 14.90 -19.84 17.27
N VAL A 420 14.62 -18.57 17.56
CA VAL A 420 14.23 -17.58 16.55
C VAL A 420 15.37 -16.60 16.32
N ASN A 421 15.88 -16.54 15.10
CA ASN A 421 16.96 -15.63 14.72
C ASN A 421 16.38 -14.42 13.99
N VAL A 422 16.40 -13.26 14.62
CA VAL A 422 15.94 -12.01 14.01
C VAL A 422 16.95 -11.50 13.00
N THR A 423 16.52 -11.34 11.75
CA THR A 423 17.30 -10.76 10.64
C THR A 423 16.69 -9.44 10.23
N GLN A 424 17.39 -8.34 10.54
CA GLN A 424 16.99 -7.00 10.13
C GLN A 424 17.66 -6.63 8.82
N VAL A 425 16.86 -6.13 7.87
CA VAL A 425 17.33 -5.68 6.56
C VAL A 425 16.62 -4.39 6.15
N PRO A 426 17.18 -3.58 5.24
CA PRO A 426 16.45 -2.46 4.65
C PRO A 426 15.11 -2.90 4.04
N PHE A 427 14.12 -2.02 4.12
CA PHE A 427 12.75 -2.30 3.66
C PHE A 427 12.69 -2.91 2.24
N THR A 428 13.44 -2.34 1.30
CA THR A 428 13.47 -2.84 -0.09
C THR A 428 13.99 -4.27 -0.20
N ILE A 429 14.99 -4.63 0.63
CA ILE A 429 15.53 -6.00 0.71
C ILE A 429 14.51 -6.94 1.35
N ARG A 430 13.78 -6.49 2.38
CA ARG A 430 12.70 -7.30 2.98
C ARG A 430 11.60 -7.58 1.97
N VAL A 431 11.17 -6.57 1.20
CA VAL A 431 10.16 -6.74 0.14
C VAL A 431 10.61 -7.74 -0.93
N ASP A 432 11.86 -7.64 -1.40
CA ASP A 432 12.42 -8.60 -2.37
C ASP A 432 12.46 -10.03 -1.80
N ARG A 433 12.90 -10.19 -0.56
CA ARG A 433 12.92 -11.49 0.13
C ARG A 433 11.52 -12.04 0.38
N ASP A 434 10.53 -11.21 0.67
CA ASP A 434 9.14 -11.62 0.79
C ASP A 434 8.58 -12.12 -0.54
N GLN A 435 8.77 -11.38 -1.62
CA GLN A 435 8.30 -11.76 -2.97
C GLN A 435 8.96 -13.05 -3.47
N THR A 436 10.25 -13.23 -3.19
CA THR A 436 11.01 -14.45 -3.55
C THR A 436 10.82 -15.59 -2.56
N ARG A 437 10.07 -15.37 -1.45
CA ARG A 437 9.84 -16.35 -0.37
C ARG A 437 11.11 -16.78 0.36
N ASP A 438 12.08 -15.88 0.50
CA ASP A 438 13.33 -16.15 1.23
C ASP A 438 13.24 -15.72 2.70
N TYR A 439 12.35 -16.33 3.47
CA TYR A 439 12.18 -16.16 4.93
C TYR A 439 11.51 -17.39 5.53
N ASP A 440 11.52 -17.51 6.86
CA ASP A 440 10.73 -18.51 7.60
C ASP A 440 9.51 -17.84 8.25
N LEU A 441 9.72 -16.79 9.04
CA LEU A 441 8.70 -15.99 9.72
C LEU A 441 8.86 -14.51 9.33
N GLU A 442 7.76 -13.79 9.27
CA GLU A 442 7.70 -12.35 9.03
C GLU A 442 6.43 -11.76 9.67
N LEU A 443 6.52 -10.58 10.27
CA LEU A 443 5.35 -9.78 10.58
C LEU A 443 4.97 -9.01 9.32
N SER A 444 3.86 -9.36 8.71
CA SER A 444 3.35 -8.75 7.49
C SER A 444 2.00 -8.09 7.73
N GLY A 445 1.69 -7.07 6.97
CA GLY A 445 0.37 -6.42 6.95
C GLY A 445 -0.28 -6.57 5.60
N TRP A 446 -1.59 -6.70 5.58
CA TRP A 446 -2.38 -6.62 4.37
C TRP A 446 -3.51 -5.61 4.56
N GLY A 447 -3.51 -4.57 3.72
CA GLY A 447 -4.63 -3.66 3.58
C GLY A 447 -5.57 -4.12 2.48
N THR A 448 -6.76 -3.58 2.45
CA THR A 448 -7.70 -3.83 1.34
C THR A 448 -7.26 -3.07 0.10
N ASP A 449 -7.21 -3.76 -1.02
CA ASP A 449 -6.91 -3.16 -2.33
C ASP A 449 -8.11 -2.31 -2.82
N TYR A 450 -9.30 -2.60 -2.32
CA TYR A 450 -10.55 -1.92 -2.64
C TYR A 450 -11.59 -2.14 -1.54
N ARG A 451 -12.59 -1.27 -1.48
CA ARG A 451 -13.63 -1.30 -0.44
C ARG A 451 -14.76 -2.26 -0.86
N ASP A 452 -14.58 -3.56 -0.65
CA ASP A 452 -15.64 -4.56 -0.85
C ASP A 452 -15.47 -5.81 0.03
N LEU A 453 -16.51 -6.67 -0.02
CA LEU A 453 -16.69 -7.94 0.70
C LEU A 453 -15.79 -9.09 0.25
N LEU A 454 -15.19 -9.00 -0.94
CA LEU A 454 -14.39 -10.06 -1.53
C LEU A 454 -12.90 -9.76 -1.37
N LEU A 455 -12.32 -10.30 -0.32
CA LEU A 455 -10.88 -10.45 -0.16
C LEU A 455 -10.39 -11.69 -0.91
#